data_b5f4b1f74fa5d8f71bb38076be972b45
#
_entry.id   b5f4b1f74fa5d8f71bb38076be972b45
#
_cell.length_a   1.000
_cell.length_b   1.000
_cell.length_c   1.000
_cell.angle_alpha   90.00
_cell.angle_beta   90.00
_cell.angle_gamma   90.00
#
_symmetry.space_group_name_H-M   'P 1'
#
loop_
_entity.id
_entity.type
_entity.pdbx_description
1 polymer ?
#
loop_
_entity_poly.entity_id
_entity_poly.type
_entity_poly.pdbx_seq_one_letter_code
_entity_poly.pdbx_strand_id
1 'polypeptide(L)'
;KMFGESYSQEFKELNKEERLIRQNLKNHIEFLAGTVGERNMFVPNNLKDATVYIEKIFRAQGHKVSSHAYILKKGLSRNTVVMDFFRGLSPSNFPAGNKEPVATNVEIEIPGSIYRDEIILVGAHYDSVIGSPGANDNATGTAGLLEIGNLLSGKKLKRTIRLVAFVNEEPPFFATKNMGSYVYAQRSRERGENIQGER
;
A
#
# COMPACT_ATOMS: atom_id res chain seq x y z
N LYS A 1 -19.96 5.49 -14.07
CA LYS A 1 -21.04 6.07 -13.24
C LYS A 1 -20.92 5.39 -11.89
N MET A 2 -20.56 6.11 -10.84
CA MET A 2 -20.59 5.54 -9.49
C MET A 2 -22.04 5.26 -9.13
N PHE A 3 -22.32 4.04 -8.68
CA PHE A 3 -23.64 3.66 -8.20
C PHE A 3 -23.69 3.99 -6.70
N GLY A 4 -24.72 4.71 -6.29
CA GLY A 4 -25.00 5.07 -4.92
C GLY A 4 -25.28 6.56 -4.76
N GLU A 5 -25.87 6.90 -3.63
CA GLU A 5 -26.10 8.30 -3.22
C GLU A 5 -25.07 8.66 -2.14
N SER A 6 -24.62 9.90 -2.16
CA SER A 6 -23.77 10.43 -1.09
C SER A 6 -24.54 10.42 0.23
N TYR A 7 -23.86 10.04 1.31
CA TYR A 7 -24.45 10.10 2.64
C TYR A 7 -24.84 11.54 2.99
N SER A 8 -26.12 11.76 3.31
CA SER A 8 -26.70 13.09 3.56
C SER A 8 -27.33 13.23 4.96
N GLN A 9 -27.19 12.20 5.80
CA GLN A 9 -27.74 12.24 7.16
C GLN A 9 -26.70 12.76 8.16
N GLU A 10 -27.16 13.18 9.34
CA GLU A 10 -26.28 13.51 10.44
C GLU A 10 -25.46 12.29 10.88
N PHE A 11 -24.17 12.48 11.13
CA PHE A 11 -23.32 11.40 11.64
C PHE A 11 -23.75 11.04 13.06
N LYS A 12 -24.03 9.76 13.26
CA LYS A 12 -24.30 9.23 14.61
C LYS A 12 -23.07 9.36 15.48
N GLU A 13 -23.28 9.53 16.79
CA GLU A 13 -22.19 9.44 17.74
C GLU A 13 -21.50 8.08 17.65
N LEU A 14 -20.16 8.12 17.59
CA LEU A 14 -19.36 6.90 17.54
C LEU A 14 -19.49 6.14 18.87
N ASN A 15 -19.68 4.84 18.79
CA ASN A 15 -19.58 3.97 19.96
C ASN A 15 -18.11 3.82 20.42
N LYS A 16 -17.84 3.06 21.48
CA LYS A 16 -16.51 2.90 22.05
C LYS A 16 -15.52 2.26 21.08
N GLU A 17 -15.96 1.25 20.33
CA GLU A 17 -15.14 0.52 19.35
C GLU A 17 -14.79 1.42 18.16
N GLU A 18 -15.78 2.12 17.63
CA GLU A 18 -15.59 3.07 16.53
C GLU A 18 -14.66 4.24 16.90
N ARG A 19 -14.74 4.71 18.16
CA ARG A 19 -13.81 5.73 18.67
C ARG A 19 -12.37 5.20 18.73
N LEU A 20 -12.19 3.93 19.10
CA LEU A 20 -10.87 3.29 19.11
C LEU A 20 -10.31 3.16 17.68
N ILE A 21 -11.12 2.65 16.73
CA ILE A 21 -10.74 2.56 15.32
C ILE A 21 -10.34 3.94 14.78
N ARG A 22 -11.16 4.96 15.03
CA ARG A 22 -10.84 6.34 14.64
C ARG A 22 -9.49 6.81 15.19
N GLN A 23 -9.21 6.52 16.47
CA GLN A 23 -7.95 6.91 17.07
C GLN A 23 -6.76 6.18 16.45
N ASN A 24 -6.90 4.88 16.20
CA ASN A 24 -5.86 4.10 15.53
C ASN A 24 -5.58 4.61 14.11
N LEU A 25 -6.63 4.83 13.31
CA LEU A 25 -6.50 5.42 11.98
C LEU A 25 -5.75 6.75 12.01
N LYS A 26 -6.12 7.63 12.96
CA LYS A 26 -5.45 8.92 13.16
C LYS A 26 -3.96 8.72 13.49
N ASN A 27 -3.64 7.83 14.42
CA ASN A 27 -2.27 7.55 14.82
C ASN A 27 -1.42 7.04 13.64
N HIS A 28 -1.98 6.15 12.80
CA HIS A 28 -1.29 5.65 11.61
C HIS A 28 -1.03 6.76 10.59
N ILE A 29 -2.02 7.63 10.35
CA ILE A 29 -1.86 8.77 9.43
C ILE A 29 -0.82 9.76 9.96
N GLU A 30 -0.87 10.11 11.25
CA GLU A 30 0.08 11.01 11.90
C GLU A 30 1.51 10.45 11.86
N PHE A 31 1.66 9.13 12.03
CA PHE A 31 2.98 8.52 11.89
C PHE A 31 3.48 8.57 10.45
N LEU A 32 2.69 8.09 9.49
CA LEU A 32 3.11 7.99 8.09
C LEU A 32 3.31 9.36 7.43
N ALA A 33 2.40 10.30 7.63
CA ALA A 33 2.47 11.60 7.00
C ALA A 33 3.14 12.69 7.85
N GLY A 34 3.06 12.59 9.18
CA GLY A 34 3.64 13.58 10.10
C GLY A 34 5.06 13.21 10.51
N THR A 35 5.30 11.99 11.00
CA THR A 35 6.61 11.57 11.51
C THR A 35 7.54 11.16 10.37
N VAL A 36 7.10 10.27 9.47
CA VAL A 36 7.88 9.83 8.31
C VAL A 36 7.88 10.91 7.24
N GLY A 37 6.70 11.47 6.92
CA GLY A 37 6.55 12.51 5.92
C GLY A 37 6.60 11.99 4.49
N GLU A 38 7.27 12.72 3.58
CA GLU A 38 7.49 12.30 2.21
C GLU A 38 8.22 10.96 2.17
N ARG A 39 7.66 9.98 1.46
CA ARG A 39 8.11 8.58 1.45
C ARG A 39 7.99 7.95 0.08
N ASN A 40 9.02 8.08 -0.70
CA ASN A 40 9.11 7.55 -2.07
C ASN A 40 10.54 7.13 -2.40
N MET A 41 10.76 6.65 -3.61
CA MET A 41 12.07 6.15 -4.04
C MET A 41 13.17 7.23 -4.07
N PHE A 42 12.80 8.52 -4.02
CA PHE A 42 13.74 9.65 -3.96
C PHE A 42 14.09 10.04 -2.52
N VAL A 43 13.31 9.54 -1.54
CA VAL A 43 13.58 9.67 -0.10
C VAL A 43 13.62 8.26 0.51
N PRO A 44 14.60 7.43 0.15
CA PRO A 44 14.61 5.99 0.40
C PRO A 44 14.62 5.62 1.89
N ASN A 45 15.17 6.45 2.75
CA ASN A 45 15.13 6.20 4.21
C ASN A 45 13.71 6.29 4.75
N ASN A 46 12.95 7.33 4.37
CA ASN A 46 11.58 7.50 4.80
C ASN A 46 10.68 6.39 4.23
N LEU A 47 10.91 6.01 2.96
CA LEU A 47 10.19 4.88 2.35
C LEU A 47 10.44 3.57 3.12
N LYS A 48 11.69 3.33 3.51
CA LYS A 48 12.09 2.19 4.35
C LYS A 48 11.42 2.26 5.73
N ASP A 49 11.40 3.42 6.36
CA ASP A 49 10.78 3.60 7.69
C ASP A 49 9.28 3.31 7.64
N ALA A 50 8.60 3.75 6.57
CA ALA A 50 7.20 3.39 6.33
C ALA A 50 7.02 1.87 6.15
N THR A 51 7.88 1.22 5.37
CA THR A 51 7.87 -0.25 5.19
C THR A 51 8.01 -0.97 6.53
N VAL A 52 9.02 -0.60 7.31
CA VAL A 52 9.30 -1.18 8.64
C VAL A 52 8.13 -0.95 9.60
N TYR A 53 7.52 0.22 9.56
CA TYR A 53 6.34 0.54 10.37
C TYR A 53 5.17 -0.39 10.05
N ILE A 54 4.81 -0.52 8.76
CA ILE A 54 3.72 -1.38 8.30
C ILE A 54 3.96 -2.84 8.73
N GLU A 55 5.16 -3.35 8.51
CA GLU A 55 5.55 -4.70 8.93
C GLU A 55 5.42 -4.89 10.45
N LYS A 56 5.89 -3.91 11.24
CA LYS A 56 5.83 -3.94 12.70
C LYS A 56 4.39 -4.00 13.20
N ILE A 57 3.49 -3.19 12.62
CA ILE A 57 2.08 -3.17 13.01
C ILE A 57 1.42 -4.51 12.70
N PHE A 58 1.57 -5.04 11.49
CA PHE A 58 1.00 -6.34 11.15
C PHE A 58 1.54 -7.48 12.03
N ARG A 59 2.83 -7.49 12.35
CA ARG A 59 3.41 -8.48 13.29
C ARG A 59 2.83 -8.33 14.71
N ALA A 60 2.66 -7.10 15.18
CA ALA A 60 2.05 -6.84 16.50
C ALA A 60 0.59 -7.30 16.57
N GLN A 61 -0.12 -7.33 15.45
CA GLN A 61 -1.48 -7.87 15.31
C GLN A 61 -1.50 -9.41 15.22
N GLY A 62 -0.35 -10.07 15.27
CA GLY A 62 -0.23 -11.53 15.22
C GLY A 62 -0.16 -12.12 13.80
N HIS A 63 -0.01 -11.28 12.77
CA HIS A 63 0.08 -11.76 11.39
C HIS A 63 1.51 -12.15 10.99
N LYS A 64 1.61 -13.18 10.14
CA LYS A 64 2.84 -13.48 9.42
C LYS A 64 2.98 -12.51 8.25
N VAL A 65 4.04 -11.72 8.26
CA VAL A 65 4.31 -10.73 7.21
C VAL A 65 5.22 -11.31 6.15
N SER A 66 4.88 -11.09 4.89
CA SER A 66 5.69 -11.40 3.71
C SER A 66 6.08 -10.09 3.01
N SER A 67 7.37 -9.89 2.79
CA SER A 67 7.91 -8.71 2.11
C SER A 67 8.43 -9.10 0.73
N HIS A 68 7.80 -8.55 -0.31
CA HIS A 68 8.07 -8.88 -1.70
C HIS A 68 8.92 -7.80 -2.36
N ALA A 69 10.24 -7.93 -2.19
CA ALA A 69 11.20 -7.04 -2.83
C ALA A 69 11.32 -7.31 -4.34
N TYR A 70 11.53 -6.25 -5.12
CA TYR A 70 11.82 -6.33 -6.54
C TYR A 70 12.73 -5.19 -6.99
N ILE A 71 13.55 -5.46 -8.01
CA ILE A 71 14.45 -4.50 -8.62
C ILE A 71 13.70 -3.71 -9.66
N LEU A 72 13.88 -2.39 -9.67
CA LEU A 72 13.28 -1.53 -10.67
C LEU A 72 13.91 -1.78 -12.05
N LYS A 73 13.04 -2.06 -13.03
CA LYS A 73 13.46 -2.25 -14.42
C LYS A 73 13.87 -0.91 -15.04
N LYS A 74 15.04 -0.87 -15.70
CA LYS A 74 15.48 0.28 -16.48
C LYS A 74 14.49 0.51 -17.65
N GLY A 75 14.12 1.76 -17.89
CA GLY A 75 13.18 2.15 -18.92
C GLY A 75 11.83 2.56 -18.32
N LEU A 76 11.82 3.67 -17.60
CA LEU A 76 10.58 4.38 -17.26
C LEU A 76 9.90 4.76 -18.57
N SER A 77 8.58 4.52 -18.63
CA SER A 77 7.72 4.73 -19.79
C SER A 77 8.01 6.04 -20.50
N ARG A 78 7.93 5.99 -21.85
CA ARG A 78 7.99 7.15 -22.75
C ARG A 78 6.79 8.11 -22.63
N ASN A 79 6.06 8.14 -21.54
CA ASN A 79 5.01 9.11 -21.33
C ASN A 79 5.64 10.48 -21.07
N THR A 80 5.86 11.19 -22.14
CA THR A 80 6.57 12.47 -22.25
C THR A 80 6.05 13.53 -21.28
N VAL A 81 4.75 13.52 -20.99
CA VAL A 81 4.11 14.51 -20.11
C VAL A 81 4.54 14.35 -18.64
N VAL A 82 4.68 13.11 -18.16
CA VAL A 82 5.16 12.82 -16.80
C VAL A 82 6.65 13.14 -16.69
N MET A 83 7.42 12.84 -17.74
CA MET A 83 8.86 13.11 -17.77
C MET A 83 9.19 14.61 -17.89
N ASP A 84 8.34 15.41 -18.51
CA ASP A 84 8.55 16.87 -18.62
C ASP A 84 8.32 17.56 -17.27
N PHE A 85 7.36 17.13 -16.49
CA PHE A 85 7.15 17.61 -15.14
C PHE A 85 8.34 17.25 -14.22
N PHE A 86 8.95 16.09 -14.44
CA PHE A 86 10.10 15.58 -13.66
C PHE A 86 11.46 15.80 -14.33
N ARG A 87 11.58 16.64 -15.37
CA ARG A 87 12.87 16.95 -16.06
C ARG A 87 13.99 17.43 -15.14
N GLY A 88 13.67 17.95 -13.95
CA GLY A 88 14.65 18.24 -12.91
C GLY A 88 15.05 17.03 -12.06
N LEU A 89 14.32 15.92 -12.16
CA LEU A 89 14.54 14.69 -11.40
C LEU A 89 15.12 13.62 -12.35
N SER A 90 16.38 13.83 -12.73
CA SER A 90 17.10 12.84 -13.55
C SER A 90 17.16 11.48 -12.83
N PRO A 91 17.14 10.35 -13.58
CA PRO A 91 17.49 9.04 -13.03
C PRO A 91 18.89 9.02 -12.35
N SER A 92 19.73 10.02 -12.62
CA SER A 92 20.98 10.26 -11.90
C SER A 92 20.78 10.73 -10.45
N ASN A 93 19.57 11.16 -10.07
CA ASN A 93 19.21 11.56 -8.71
C ASN A 93 18.72 10.39 -7.84
N PHE A 94 18.60 9.18 -8.40
CA PHE A 94 18.55 8.00 -7.55
C PHE A 94 19.85 7.96 -6.73
N PRO A 95 19.79 7.66 -5.43
CA PRO A 95 20.97 7.63 -4.58
C PRO A 95 22.06 6.85 -5.28
N ALA A 96 23.17 7.54 -5.60
CA ALA A 96 24.32 6.97 -6.27
C ALA A 96 24.98 5.94 -5.35
N GLY A 97 24.51 4.72 -5.44
CA GLY A 97 25.11 3.55 -4.80
C GLY A 97 25.15 2.43 -5.83
N ASN A 98 26.19 1.61 -5.79
CA ASN A 98 26.37 0.45 -6.67
C ASN A 98 25.29 -0.64 -6.52
N LYS A 99 24.17 -0.34 -5.84
CA LYS A 99 23.04 -1.26 -5.67
C LYS A 99 21.85 -0.77 -6.48
N GLU A 100 21.28 -1.68 -7.25
CA GLU A 100 20.04 -1.41 -7.97
C GLU A 100 18.92 -1.04 -6.99
N PRO A 101 18.09 -0.01 -7.32
CA PRO A 101 17.02 0.43 -6.42
C PRO A 101 16.01 -0.69 -6.24
N VAL A 102 15.71 -1.00 -4.98
CA VAL A 102 14.80 -2.07 -4.57
C VAL A 102 13.53 -1.46 -4.00
N ALA A 103 12.39 -1.86 -4.54
CA ALA A 103 11.07 -1.52 -4.03
C ALA A 103 10.45 -2.75 -3.34
N THR A 104 9.59 -2.55 -2.35
CA THR A 104 9.04 -3.64 -1.54
C THR A 104 7.53 -3.50 -1.34
N ASN A 105 6.75 -4.48 -1.78
CA ASN A 105 5.36 -4.62 -1.32
C ASN A 105 5.34 -5.41 -0.01
N VAL A 106 4.45 -5.04 0.91
CA VAL A 106 4.27 -5.73 2.20
C VAL A 106 2.92 -6.42 2.21
N GLU A 107 2.90 -7.70 2.52
CA GLU A 107 1.69 -8.54 2.48
C GLU A 107 1.48 -9.28 3.79
N ILE A 108 0.22 -9.42 4.17
CA ILE A 108 -0.24 -10.46 5.09
C ILE A 108 -1.33 -11.30 4.43
N GLU A 109 -1.39 -12.58 4.80
CA GLU A 109 -2.45 -13.49 4.38
C GLU A 109 -3.19 -14.05 5.59
N ILE A 110 -4.52 -13.98 5.53
CA ILE A 110 -5.44 -14.59 6.49
C ILE A 110 -6.13 -15.74 5.76
N PRO A 111 -5.72 -16.99 6.00
CA PRO A 111 -6.20 -18.11 5.21
C PRO A 111 -7.68 -18.41 5.46
N GLY A 112 -8.40 -18.68 4.39
CA GLY A 112 -9.78 -19.13 4.44
C GLY A 112 -9.92 -20.55 4.98
N SER A 113 -11.06 -20.86 5.57
CA SER A 113 -11.36 -22.18 6.15
C SER A 113 -12.15 -23.09 5.22
N ILE A 114 -12.88 -22.54 4.23
CA ILE A 114 -13.76 -23.26 3.30
C ILE A 114 -13.26 -23.08 1.86
N TYR A 115 -13.21 -21.85 1.38
CA TYR A 115 -12.81 -21.49 0.02
C TYR A 115 -11.39 -20.93 0.04
N ARG A 116 -10.44 -21.79 0.38
CA ARG A 116 -9.06 -21.37 0.66
C ARG A 116 -8.35 -20.81 -0.58
N ASP A 117 -8.69 -21.34 -1.76
CA ASP A 117 -8.09 -20.94 -3.02
C ASP A 117 -8.76 -19.69 -3.64
N GLU A 118 -9.89 -19.24 -3.07
CA GLU A 118 -10.53 -18.00 -3.46
C GLU A 118 -9.95 -16.84 -2.62
N ILE A 119 -9.17 -15.98 -3.26
CA ILE A 119 -8.43 -14.92 -2.59
C ILE A 119 -9.13 -13.58 -2.81
N ILE A 120 -9.53 -12.93 -1.72
CA ILE A 120 -9.97 -11.54 -1.73
C ILE A 120 -8.75 -10.68 -1.40
N LEU A 121 -8.37 -9.81 -2.34
CA LEU A 121 -7.24 -8.92 -2.18
C LEU A 121 -7.73 -7.51 -1.84
N VAL A 122 -7.24 -6.96 -0.73
CA VAL A 122 -7.42 -5.56 -0.34
C VAL A 122 -6.06 -4.90 -0.34
N GLY A 123 -5.92 -3.78 -1.02
CA GLY A 123 -4.65 -3.10 -1.14
C GLY A 123 -4.75 -1.59 -1.01
N ALA A 124 -3.65 -0.98 -0.57
CA ALA A 124 -3.44 0.47 -0.57
C ALA A 124 -1.97 0.75 -0.88
N HIS A 125 -1.66 1.86 -1.55
CA HIS A 125 -0.27 2.24 -1.69
C HIS A 125 0.20 3.03 -0.47
N TYR A 126 1.48 2.86 -0.12
CA TYR A 126 2.05 3.51 1.06
C TYR A 126 3.10 4.58 0.73
N ASP A 127 3.52 4.67 -0.52
CA ASP A 127 4.35 5.77 -1.00
C ASP A 127 3.55 7.07 -1.13
N SER A 128 4.25 8.18 -1.26
CA SER A 128 3.66 9.50 -1.49
C SER A 128 4.33 10.19 -2.68
N VAL A 129 3.60 11.07 -3.33
CA VAL A 129 4.13 11.88 -4.42
C VAL A 129 5.28 12.77 -3.93
N ILE A 130 6.21 13.07 -4.82
CA ILE A 130 7.36 13.94 -4.54
C ILE A 130 6.87 15.31 -4.04
N GLY A 131 7.48 15.77 -2.94
CA GLY A 131 7.17 17.06 -2.31
C GLY A 131 5.94 17.05 -1.41
N SER A 132 5.30 15.88 -1.19
CA SER A 132 4.11 15.77 -0.33
C SER A 132 4.30 14.73 0.77
N PRO A 133 3.83 15.00 2.00
CA PRO A 133 3.78 13.98 3.05
C PRO A 133 2.69 12.92 2.81
N GLY A 134 1.80 13.10 1.83
CA GLY A 134 0.79 12.13 1.42
C GLY A 134 -0.13 11.66 2.54
N ALA A 135 -0.77 12.61 3.27
CA ALA A 135 -1.67 12.25 4.36
C ALA A 135 -2.97 11.62 3.84
N ASN A 136 -3.65 12.29 2.90
CA ASN A 136 -4.85 11.78 2.27
C ASN A 136 -4.51 10.75 1.18
N ASP A 137 -3.47 11.01 0.39
CA ASP A 137 -2.95 10.16 -0.67
C ASP A 137 -1.54 9.66 -0.34
N ASN A 138 -1.32 8.45 0.23
CA ASN A 138 -2.40 7.57 0.63
C ASN A 138 -2.13 6.95 2.03
N ALA A 139 -1.70 7.79 3.01
CA ALA A 139 -1.59 7.32 4.38
C ALA A 139 -2.95 6.89 4.94
N THR A 140 -4.06 7.49 4.46
CA THR A 140 -5.43 7.10 4.86
C THR A 140 -5.76 5.68 4.42
N GLY A 141 -5.49 5.31 3.17
CA GLY A 141 -5.70 3.95 2.67
C GLY A 141 -4.80 2.93 3.37
N THR A 142 -3.53 3.29 3.61
CA THR A 142 -2.61 2.44 4.37
C THR A 142 -3.07 2.26 5.82
N ALA A 143 -3.54 3.32 6.49
CA ALA A 143 -4.12 3.25 7.83
C ALA A 143 -5.35 2.33 7.86
N GLY A 144 -6.24 2.47 6.86
CA GLY A 144 -7.39 1.58 6.70
C GLY A 144 -6.98 0.11 6.54
N LEU A 145 -5.94 -0.15 5.74
CA LEU A 145 -5.41 -1.50 5.54
C LEU A 145 -4.88 -2.10 6.86
N LEU A 146 -4.16 -1.32 7.66
CA LEU A 146 -3.66 -1.73 8.97
C LEU A 146 -4.80 -2.03 9.95
N GLU A 147 -5.85 -1.20 10.00
CA GLU A 147 -6.99 -1.45 10.87
C GLU A 147 -7.86 -2.63 10.41
N ILE A 148 -7.98 -2.89 9.10
CA ILE A 148 -8.59 -4.13 8.60
C ILE A 148 -7.80 -5.34 9.10
N GLY A 149 -6.47 -5.30 9.07
CA GLY A 149 -5.62 -6.35 9.65
C GLY A 149 -5.92 -6.58 11.12
N ASN A 150 -6.03 -5.51 11.92
CA ASN A 150 -6.39 -5.56 13.33
C ASN A 150 -7.76 -6.20 13.56
N LEU A 151 -8.78 -5.74 12.84
CA LEU A 151 -10.16 -6.23 12.96
C LEU A 151 -10.32 -7.70 12.54
N LEU A 152 -9.50 -8.18 11.63
CA LEU A 152 -9.53 -9.56 11.12
C LEU A 152 -8.59 -10.50 11.88
N SER A 153 -7.75 -9.98 12.78
CA SER A 153 -6.85 -10.80 13.59
C SER A 153 -7.61 -11.87 14.39
N GLY A 154 -7.15 -13.12 14.28
CA GLY A 154 -7.79 -14.28 14.94
C GLY A 154 -9.18 -14.66 14.43
N LYS A 155 -9.70 -14.00 13.40
CA LYS A 155 -11.01 -14.34 12.82
C LYS A 155 -10.92 -15.56 11.91
N LYS A 156 -11.94 -16.43 11.97
CA LYS A 156 -12.13 -17.53 11.02
C LYS A 156 -12.94 -17.04 9.83
N LEU A 157 -12.32 -16.97 8.67
CA LEU A 157 -12.92 -16.50 7.45
C LEU A 157 -13.24 -17.66 6.51
N LYS A 158 -14.24 -17.53 5.65
CA LYS A 158 -14.57 -18.56 4.66
C LYS A 158 -13.57 -18.55 3.51
N ARG A 159 -13.22 -17.38 2.98
CA ARG A 159 -12.26 -17.14 1.90
C ARG A 159 -10.94 -16.62 2.47
N THR A 160 -9.88 -16.83 1.72
CA THR A 160 -8.59 -16.20 2.03
C THR A 160 -8.66 -14.70 1.78
N ILE A 161 -8.15 -13.91 2.73
CA ILE A 161 -7.98 -12.47 2.54
C ILE A 161 -6.50 -12.16 2.53
N ARG A 162 -6.06 -11.40 1.52
CA ARG A 162 -4.73 -10.79 1.49
C ARG A 162 -4.83 -9.29 1.64
N LEU A 163 -4.04 -8.74 2.54
CA LEU A 163 -3.87 -7.30 2.69
C LEU A 163 -2.48 -6.94 2.17
N VAL A 164 -2.42 -6.03 1.20
CA VAL A 164 -1.17 -5.68 0.53
C VAL A 164 -0.95 -4.17 0.55
N ALA A 165 0.14 -3.74 1.18
CA ALA A 165 0.64 -2.37 1.05
C ALA A 165 1.57 -2.31 -0.18
N PHE A 166 1.14 -1.60 -1.21
CA PHE A 166 1.86 -1.45 -2.46
C PHE A 166 2.82 -0.27 -2.42
N VAL A 167 3.93 -0.38 -3.14
CA VAL A 167 4.90 0.69 -3.34
C VAL A 167 4.87 1.17 -4.79
N ASN A 168 5.37 2.39 -5.02
CA ASN A 168 5.52 2.96 -6.37
C ASN A 168 4.19 3.09 -7.14
N GLU A 169 3.12 3.50 -6.46
CA GLU A 169 1.90 3.90 -7.15
C GLU A 169 2.04 5.30 -7.75
N GLU A 170 2.79 6.16 -7.10
CA GLU A 170 2.95 7.55 -7.48
C GLU A 170 3.89 7.77 -8.68
N PRO A 171 3.74 8.87 -9.42
CA PRO A 171 4.69 9.22 -10.47
C PRO A 171 6.14 9.32 -9.94
N PRO A 172 7.11 8.85 -10.75
CA PRO A 172 7.04 8.47 -12.15
C PRO A 172 6.73 6.98 -12.41
N PHE A 173 6.33 6.22 -11.39
CA PHE A 173 6.11 4.78 -11.49
C PHE A 173 4.68 4.41 -11.85
N PHE A 174 3.72 5.33 -11.68
CA PHE A 174 2.32 5.14 -12.02
C PHE A 174 2.14 4.59 -13.44
N ALA A 175 1.28 3.57 -13.57
CA ALA A 175 1.00 2.89 -14.83
C ALA A 175 2.23 2.29 -15.54
N THR A 176 3.35 2.06 -14.83
CA THR A 176 4.54 1.41 -15.37
C THR A 176 4.69 -0.03 -14.86
N LYS A 177 5.63 -0.76 -15.47
CA LYS A 177 6.03 -2.11 -15.00
C LYS A 177 6.77 -2.10 -13.65
N ASN A 178 7.05 -0.93 -13.10
CA ASN A 178 7.68 -0.72 -11.80
C ASN A 178 6.67 -0.37 -10.69
N MET A 179 5.40 -0.20 -11.05
CA MET A 179 4.31 -0.01 -10.07
C MET A 179 4.11 -1.29 -9.25
N GLY A 180 4.06 -1.17 -7.93
CA GLY A 180 4.01 -2.32 -7.02
C GLY A 180 2.82 -3.23 -7.25
N SER A 181 1.63 -2.69 -7.50
CA SER A 181 0.43 -3.45 -7.82
C SER A 181 0.55 -4.20 -9.15
N TYR A 182 1.21 -3.61 -10.16
CA TYR A 182 1.47 -4.30 -11.43
C TYR A 182 2.41 -5.50 -11.23
N VAL A 183 3.52 -5.31 -10.50
CA VAL A 183 4.47 -6.39 -10.19
C VAL A 183 3.79 -7.50 -9.39
N TYR A 184 2.94 -7.13 -8.46
CA TYR A 184 2.16 -8.08 -7.68
C TYR A 184 1.20 -8.89 -8.55
N ALA A 185 0.42 -8.23 -9.39
CA ALA A 185 -0.53 -8.89 -10.31
C ALA A 185 0.16 -9.86 -11.26
N GLN A 186 1.35 -9.49 -11.79
CA GLN A 186 2.14 -10.42 -12.62
C GLN A 186 2.54 -11.68 -11.84
N ARG A 187 3.06 -11.52 -10.62
CA ARG A 187 3.45 -12.65 -9.77
C ARG A 187 2.28 -13.55 -9.40
N SER A 188 1.13 -12.97 -9.10
CA SER A 188 -0.10 -13.72 -8.80
C SER A 188 -0.56 -14.53 -10.00
N ARG A 189 -0.48 -13.95 -11.20
CA ARG A 189 -0.78 -14.68 -12.45
C ARG A 189 0.20 -15.84 -12.72
N GLU A 190 1.49 -15.61 -12.51
CA GLU A 190 2.54 -16.63 -12.66
C GLU A 190 2.34 -17.81 -11.68
N ARG A 191 1.81 -17.54 -10.48
CA ARG A 191 1.45 -18.56 -9.48
C ARG A 191 0.10 -19.22 -9.74
N GLY A 192 -0.67 -18.78 -10.73
CA GLY A 192 -2.00 -19.32 -11.04
C GLY A 192 -3.04 -19.03 -9.95
N GLU A 193 -2.90 -17.95 -9.20
CA GLU A 193 -3.78 -17.62 -8.07
C GLU A 193 -5.16 -17.15 -8.53
N ASN A 194 -6.19 -17.61 -7.82
CA ASN A 194 -7.58 -17.23 -8.07
C ASN A 194 -7.95 -16.01 -7.22
N ILE A 195 -7.54 -14.82 -7.69
CA ILE A 195 -7.90 -13.56 -7.04
C ILE A 195 -9.29 -13.17 -7.51
N GLN A 196 -10.22 -13.11 -6.55
CA GLN A 196 -11.60 -12.67 -6.79
C GLN A 196 -11.62 -11.14 -6.86
N GLY A 197 -12.16 -10.62 -7.96
CA GLY A 197 -12.46 -9.20 -8.14
C GLY A 197 -13.90 -9.05 -8.59
N GLU A 198 -14.56 -7.98 -8.20
CA GLU A 198 -15.80 -7.60 -8.84
C GLU A 198 -15.49 -7.19 -10.29
N ARG A 199 -16.26 -7.74 -11.24
CA ARG A 199 -16.23 -7.37 -12.65
C ARG A 199 -17.14 -6.18 -12.91
#